data_69223304c9ce953a4672b4d29154980d
#
_entry.id   69223304c9ce953a4672b4d29154980d
#
_cell.length_a   1.000
_cell.length_b   1.000
_cell.length_c   1.000
_cell.angle_alpha   90.00
_cell.angle_beta   90.00
_cell.angle_gamma   90.00
#
_symmetry.space_group_name_H-M   'P 1'
#
loop_
_entity.id
_entity.type
_entity.pdbx_description
1 polymer ?
#
loop_
_entity_poly.entity_id
_entity_poly.type
_entity_poly.pdbx_seq_one_letter_code
_entity_poly.pdbx_strand_id
1 'polypeptide(L)'
;MAGPLIVTAQFAKDDHAWLEGLRRAHYPFDQNRVPVHLTMFQGLPPSAVNELQHQLALHSAATPPRASIEGLMNLSNGVAYRVVSEELEAIRESIANHFHGMLSGPDAAGWHPHITIQNKVPAKQAKALLDELQRGFRSRALGISGLLLHRYRGGPWETLATYKFRGPS
;
A
#
# COMPACT_ATOMS: atom_id res chain seq x y z
N MET A 1 -10.67 19.64 -12.05
CA MET A 1 -9.21 19.35 -12.13
C MET A 1 -8.92 17.93 -11.73
N ALA A 2 -8.05 17.28 -12.48
CA ALA A 2 -7.63 15.92 -12.14
C ALA A 2 -6.68 15.94 -10.94
N GLY A 3 -6.95 15.11 -9.94
CA GLY A 3 -6.09 14.99 -8.76
C GLY A 3 -4.88 14.11 -9.00
N PRO A 4 -3.95 14.05 -8.02
CA PRO A 4 -2.77 13.21 -8.13
C PRO A 4 -3.11 11.74 -8.23
N LEU A 5 -2.18 10.98 -8.82
CA LEU A 5 -2.33 9.55 -9.04
C LEU A 5 -1.66 8.77 -7.90
N ILE A 6 -2.32 7.71 -7.47
CA ILE A 6 -1.87 6.86 -6.37
C ILE A 6 -1.74 5.44 -6.90
N VAL A 7 -0.67 4.75 -6.55
CA VAL A 7 -0.46 3.34 -6.89
C VAL A 7 -0.37 2.53 -5.61
N THR A 8 -1.17 1.46 -5.55
CA THR A 8 -1.13 0.52 -4.43
C THR A 8 -0.95 -0.91 -4.95
N ALA A 9 -0.47 -1.79 -4.08
CA ALA A 9 -0.44 -3.22 -4.36
C ALA A 9 -1.79 -3.82 -3.97
N GLN A 10 -2.33 -4.70 -4.82
CA GLN A 10 -3.58 -5.40 -4.53
C GLN A 10 -3.28 -6.69 -3.77
N PHE A 11 -3.97 -6.90 -2.66
CA PHE A 11 -3.81 -8.11 -1.86
C PHE A 11 -4.61 -9.27 -2.42
N ALA A 12 -4.15 -10.50 -2.17
CA ALA A 12 -4.97 -11.68 -2.36
C ALA A 12 -6.22 -11.55 -1.49
N LYS A 13 -7.31 -12.18 -1.93
CA LYS A 13 -8.64 -12.00 -1.34
C LYS A 13 -8.69 -12.25 0.17
N ASP A 14 -8.11 -13.35 0.63
CA ASP A 14 -8.16 -13.70 2.05
C ASP A 14 -7.30 -12.77 2.90
N ASP A 15 -6.16 -12.36 2.39
CA ASP A 15 -5.30 -11.39 3.08
C ASP A 15 -5.99 -10.03 3.17
N HIS A 16 -6.65 -9.61 2.09
CA HIS A 16 -7.40 -8.36 2.11
C HIS A 16 -8.51 -8.41 3.18
N ALA A 17 -9.26 -9.48 3.24
CA ALA A 17 -10.35 -9.63 4.21
C ALA A 17 -9.83 -9.56 5.66
N TRP A 18 -8.73 -10.22 5.94
CA TRP A 18 -8.11 -10.21 7.25
C TRP A 18 -7.62 -8.80 7.64
N LEU A 19 -6.88 -8.15 6.75
CA LEU A 19 -6.33 -6.82 7.01
C LEU A 19 -7.44 -5.77 7.12
N GLU A 20 -8.45 -5.84 6.25
CA GLU A 20 -9.59 -4.93 6.30
C GLU A 20 -10.36 -5.06 7.61
N GLY A 21 -10.51 -6.29 8.09
CA GLY A 21 -11.14 -6.54 9.39
C GLY A 21 -10.39 -5.88 10.53
N LEU A 22 -9.06 -5.97 10.53
CA LEU A 22 -8.22 -5.29 11.52
C LEU A 22 -8.36 -3.77 11.43
N ARG A 23 -8.33 -3.23 10.22
CA ARG A 23 -8.47 -1.78 10.03
C ARG A 23 -9.82 -1.27 10.52
N ARG A 24 -10.91 -1.99 10.22
CA ARG A 24 -12.25 -1.62 10.70
C ARG A 24 -12.36 -1.70 12.22
N ALA A 25 -11.65 -2.65 12.84
CA ALA A 25 -11.69 -2.82 14.28
C ALA A 25 -10.89 -1.74 15.04
N HIS A 26 -9.84 -1.21 14.44
CA HIS A 26 -8.87 -0.38 15.15
C HIS A 26 -8.72 1.04 14.61
N TYR A 27 -9.05 1.29 13.37
CA TYR A 27 -8.99 2.65 12.79
C TYR A 27 -10.26 3.41 13.17
N PRO A 28 -10.17 4.68 13.62
CA PRO A 28 -11.38 5.44 13.95
C PRO A 28 -12.36 5.49 12.78
N PHE A 29 -13.59 5.12 13.02
CA PHE A 29 -14.61 4.96 11.99
C PHE A 29 -14.79 6.22 11.14
N ASP A 30 -14.84 7.38 11.77
CA ASP A 30 -15.06 8.66 11.09
C ASP A 30 -13.84 9.15 10.29
N GLN A 31 -12.66 8.53 10.52
CA GLN A 31 -11.43 8.86 9.83
C GLN A 31 -11.02 7.81 8.80
N ASN A 32 -11.73 6.68 8.75
CA ASN A 32 -11.40 5.56 7.87
C ASN A 32 -12.08 5.74 6.52
N ARG A 33 -11.43 6.46 5.61
CA ARG A 33 -12.01 6.90 4.34
C ARG A 33 -11.65 6.04 3.14
N VAL A 34 -10.62 5.22 3.26
CA VAL A 34 -10.17 4.33 2.19
C VAL A 34 -9.99 2.92 2.74
N PRO A 35 -10.17 1.87 1.90
CA PRO A 35 -9.92 0.50 2.33
C PRO A 35 -8.45 0.30 2.70
N VAL A 36 -8.15 -0.77 3.41
CA VAL A 36 -6.78 -1.16 3.73
C VAL A 36 -5.96 -1.25 2.44
N HIS A 37 -4.72 -0.78 2.50
CA HIS A 37 -3.89 -0.69 1.30
C HIS A 37 -2.40 -0.72 1.63
N LEU A 38 -1.60 -1.03 0.61
CA LEU A 38 -0.15 -0.94 0.63
C LEU A 38 0.24 0.06 -0.45
N THR A 39 0.61 1.28 -0.04
CA THR A 39 0.93 2.37 -0.96
C THR A 39 2.31 2.18 -1.58
N MET A 40 2.39 2.32 -2.89
CA MET A 40 3.65 2.35 -3.63
C MET A 40 4.01 3.78 -4.05
N PHE A 41 3.04 4.56 -4.50
CA PHE A 41 3.20 5.98 -4.83
C PHE A 41 2.00 6.76 -4.33
N GLN A 42 2.26 7.89 -3.66
CA GLN A 42 1.21 8.70 -3.04
C GLN A 42 0.67 9.81 -3.93
N GLY A 43 1.47 10.28 -4.90
CA GLY A 43 1.02 11.43 -5.66
C GLY A 43 1.85 11.71 -6.89
N LEU A 44 1.70 10.88 -7.93
CA LEU A 44 2.26 11.19 -9.24
C LEU A 44 1.39 12.25 -9.91
N PRO A 45 1.97 13.13 -10.74
CA PRO A 45 1.17 14.18 -11.39
C PRO A 45 0.13 13.60 -12.33
N PRO A 46 -1.07 14.24 -12.43
CA PRO A 46 -2.14 13.75 -13.31
C PRO A 46 -1.71 13.59 -14.77
N SER A 47 -0.78 14.41 -15.24
CA SER A 47 -0.27 14.34 -16.61
C SER A 47 0.48 13.04 -16.91
N ALA A 48 0.90 12.30 -15.89
CA ALA A 48 1.62 11.04 -16.06
C ALA A 48 0.70 9.83 -16.26
N VAL A 49 -0.62 10.01 -16.31
CA VAL A 49 -1.58 8.90 -16.28
C VAL A 49 -1.34 7.87 -17.38
N ASN A 50 -1.16 8.30 -18.62
CA ASN A 50 -0.99 7.37 -19.75
C ASN A 50 0.30 6.56 -19.61
N GLU A 51 1.40 7.23 -19.27
CA GLU A 51 2.68 6.57 -19.10
C GLU A 51 2.69 5.63 -17.89
N LEU A 52 2.02 6.03 -16.82
CA LEU A 52 1.89 5.20 -15.62
C LEU A 52 1.08 3.94 -15.91
N GLN A 53 -0.02 4.07 -16.67
CA GLN A 53 -0.80 2.91 -17.09
C GLN A 53 0.04 1.93 -17.90
N HIS A 54 0.89 2.44 -18.77
CA HIS A 54 1.80 1.62 -19.57
C HIS A 54 2.80 0.87 -18.68
N GLN A 55 3.39 1.57 -17.72
CA GLN A 55 4.34 0.97 -16.78
C GLN A 55 3.69 -0.11 -15.91
N LEU A 56 2.48 0.15 -15.42
CA LEU A 56 1.78 -0.84 -14.58
C LEU A 56 1.41 -2.09 -15.39
N ALA A 57 0.97 -1.91 -16.62
CA ALA A 57 0.67 -3.05 -17.52
C ALA A 57 1.95 -3.87 -17.81
N LEU A 58 3.07 -3.19 -18.02
CA LEU A 58 4.34 -3.84 -18.28
C LEU A 58 4.80 -4.71 -17.10
N HIS A 59 4.79 -4.14 -15.90
CA HIS A 59 5.25 -4.87 -14.71
C HIS A 59 4.30 -5.97 -14.27
N SER A 60 3.00 -5.82 -14.49
CA SER A 60 2.02 -6.83 -14.12
C SER A 60 1.99 -8.04 -15.07
N ALA A 61 2.72 -7.98 -16.19
CA ALA A 61 2.85 -9.11 -17.10
C ALA A 61 3.68 -10.27 -16.52
N ALA A 62 4.34 -10.05 -15.40
CA ALA A 62 5.15 -11.05 -14.71
C ALA A 62 4.34 -11.86 -13.69
N THR A 63 4.96 -12.88 -13.09
CA THR A 63 4.36 -13.64 -12.00
C THR A 63 4.20 -12.75 -10.77
N PRO A 64 3.22 -13.05 -9.87
CA PRO A 64 3.03 -12.26 -8.67
C PRO A 64 4.31 -12.17 -7.81
N PRO A 65 4.64 -11.00 -7.28
CA PRO A 65 5.79 -10.86 -6.40
C PRO A 65 5.56 -11.59 -5.08
N ARG A 66 6.61 -12.21 -4.57
CA ARG A 66 6.56 -12.83 -3.25
C ARG A 66 6.72 -11.73 -2.19
N ALA A 67 5.87 -11.79 -1.18
CA ALA A 67 5.88 -10.81 -0.10
C ALA A 67 5.57 -11.48 1.23
N SER A 68 6.00 -10.84 2.31
CA SER A 68 5.71 -11.31 3.67
C SER A 68 5.52 -10.12 4.61
N ILE A 69 4.78 -10.37 5.68
CA ILE A 69 4.66 -9.43 6.80
C ILE A 69 5.67 -9.89 7.83
N GLU A 70 6.65 -9.00 8.17
CA GLU A 70 7.80 -9.35 8.99
C GLU A 70 7.85 -8.64 10.33
N GLY A 71 6.92 -7.74 10.61
CA GLY A 71 6.93 -7.03 11.88
C GLY A 71 5.84 -6.00 11.96
N LEU A 72 5.86 -5.27 13.06
CA LEU A 72 4.95 -4.17 13.34
C LEU A 72 5.72 -2.87 13.33
N MET A 73 5.05 -1.79 12.96
CA MET A 73 5.61 -0.44 12.95
C MET A 73 4.81 0.44 13.90
N ASN A 74 5.53 1.17 14.74
CA ASN A 74 4.95 2.18 15.60
C ASN A 74 4.85 3.49 14.84
N LEU A 75 3.62 3.93 14.56
CA LEU A 75 3.37 5.19 13.86
C LEU A 75 3.16 6.36 14.83
N SER A 76 3.43 6.18 16.11
CA SER A 76 3.16 7.11 17.20
C SER A 76 1.67 7.25 17.53
N ASN A 77 0.85 7.56 16.56
CA ASN A 77 -0.61 7.66 16.71
C ASN A 77 -1.35 6.54 15.98
N GLY A 78 -0.66 5.41 15.78
CA GLY A 78 -1.22 4.26 15.11
C GLY A 78 -0.22 3.14 14.97
N VAL A 79 -0.66 2.06 14.30
CA VAL A 79 0.11 0.83 14.10
C VAL A 79 -0.01 0.39 12.65
N ALA A 80 1.10 -0.10 12.10
CA ALA A 80 1.13 -0.69 10.78
C ALA A 80 1.91 -2.01 10.80
N TYR A 81 1.64 -2.86 9.81
CA TYR A 81 2.47 -4.03 9.55
C TYR A 81 3.57 -3.66 8.57
N ARG A 82 4.79 -4.12 8.86
CA ARG A 82 5.94 -3.95 7.97
C ARG A 82 5.95 -5.07 6.94
N VAL A 83 6.04 -4.71 5.67
CA VAL A 83 6.06 -5.66 4.55
C VAL A 83 7.47 -5.77 3.99
N VAL A 84 7.85 -6.98 3.60
CA VAL A 84 9.13 -7.24 2.92
C VAL A 84 8.82 -7.95 1.59
N SER A 85 9.31 -7.39 0.49
CA SER A 85 9.20 -7.99 -0.84
C SER A 85 10.27 -7.41 -1.75
N GLU A 86 11.30 -8.17 -2.03
CA GLU A 86 12.36 -7.75 -2.95
C GLU A 86 11.81 -7.49 -4.36
N GLU A 87 10.89 -8.35 -4.80
CA GLU A 87 10.31 -8.25 -6.13
C GLU A 87 9.42 -7.02 -6.28
N LEU A 88 8.61 -6.70 -5.27
CA LEU A 88 7.78 -5.51 -5.29
C LEU A 88 8.63 -4.24 -5.19
N GLU A 89 9.69 -4.26 -4.39
CA GLU A 89 10.65 -3.16 -4.32
C GLU A 89 11.31 -2.91 -5.67
N ALA A 90 11.66 -3.97 -6.40
CA ALA A 90 12.25 -3.85 -7.74
C ALA A 90 11.27 -3.20 -8.72
N ILE A 91 10.01 -3.57 -8.66
CA ILE A 91 8.95 -2.94 -9.47
C ILE A 91 8.83 -1.45 -9.12
N ARG A 92 8.76 -1.15 -7.84
CA ARG A 92 8.62 0.23 -7.35
C ARG A 92 9.82 1.07 -7.79
N GLU A 93 11.03 0.54 -7.67
CA GLU A 93 12.25 1.24 -8.08
C GLU A 93 12.28 1.49 -9.60
N SER A 94 11.89 0.50 -10.39
CA SER A 94 11.84 0.64 -11.85
C SER A 94 10.87 1.76 -12.28
N ILE A 95 9.69 1.80 -11.66
CA ILE A 95 8.70 2.85 -11.94
C ILE A 95 9.23 4.21 -11.46
N ALA A 96 9.82 4.26 -10.28
CA ALA A 96 10.38 5.50 -9.74
C ALA A 96 11.47 6.08 -10.66
N ASN A 97 12.32 5.21 -11.19
CA ASN A 97 13.37 5.64 -12.13
C ASN A 97 12.78 6.15 -13.44
N HIS A 98 11.71 5.52 -13.91
CA HIS A 98 11.02 5.96 -15.13
C HIS A 98 10.46 7.38 -14.98
N PHE A 99 9.98 7.73 -13.79
CA PHE A 99 9.43 9.05 -13.50
C PHE A 99 10.42 9.96 -12.75
N HIS A 100 11.72 9.71 -12.93
CA HIS A 100 12.77 10.52 -12.32
C HIS A 100 12.57 12.01 -12.65
N GLY A 101 12.61 12.85 -11.61
CA GLY A 101 12.36 14.28 -11.75
C GLY A 101 10.90 14.68 -11.60
N MET A 102 9.97 13.72 -11.63
CA MET A 102 8.54 13.97 -11.43
C MET A 102 8.05 13.57 -10.05
N LEU A 103 8.90 12.92 -9.26
CA LEU A 103 8.54 12.48 -7.91
C LEU A 103 8.79 13.61 -6.91
N SER A 104 7.92 13.70 -5.90
CA SER A 104 8.04 14.70 -4.84
C SER A 104 7.63 14.10 -3.50
N GLY A 105 8.06 14.78 -2.41
CA GLY A 105 7.70 14.37 -1.07
C GLY A 105 8.06 12.91 -0.76
N PRO A 106 7.12 12.15 -0.16
CA PRO A 106 7.39 10.76 0.22
C PRO A 106 7.77 9.85 -0.95
N ASP A 107 7.27 10.14 -2.17
CA ASP A 107 7.58 9.31 -3.34
C ASP A 107 9.03 9.42 -3.78
N ALA A 108 9.67 10.56 -3.53
CA ALA A 108 11.08 10.79 -3.84
C ALA A 108 12.02 10.24 -2.76
N ALA A 109 11.51 10.01 -1.56
CA ALA A 109 12.27 9.43 -0.45
C ALA A 109 12.34 7.92 -0.58
N GLY A 110 13.14 7.26 0.26
CA GLY A 110 13.21 5.80 0.29
C GLY A 110 11.85 5.19 0.62
N TRP A 111 11.53 4.06 -0.01
CA TRP A 111 10.25 3.40 0.19
C TRP A 111 10.32 2.40 1.34
N HIS A 112 9.39 2.52 2.29
CA HIS A 112 9.26 1.62 3.44
C HIS A 112 7.86 1.00 3.41
N PRO A 113 7.68 -0.14 2.70
CA PRO A 113 6.34 -0.70 2.51
C PRO A 113 5.70 -1.12 3.83
N HIS A 114 4.48 -0.68 4.04
CA HIS A 114 3.73 -0.98 5.25
C HIS A 114 2.23 -0.89 5.00
N ILE A 115 1.48 -1.52 5.89
CA ILE A 115 0.02 -1.57 5.82
C ILE A 115 -0.53 -1.00 7.13
N THR A 116 -1.12 0.18 7.06
CA THR A 116 -1.67 0.86 8.24
C THR A 116 -3.01 0.25 8.61
N ILE A 117 -3.14 -0.20 9.86
CA ILE A 117 -4.40 -0.72 10.40
C ILE A 117 -4.99 0.20 11.47
N GLN A 118 -4.22 1.14 11.98
CA GLN A 118 -4.69 2.13 12.94
C GLN A 118 -3.88 3.41 12.75
N ASN A 119 -4.55 4.55 12.79
CA ASN A 119 -3.90 5.86 12.82
C ASN A 119 -4.89 6.88 13.41
N LYS A 120 -4.40 8.08 13.70
CA LYS A 120 -5.21 9.18 14.21
C LYS A 120 -5.88 8.87 15.55
N VAL A 121 -5.19 8.10 16.40
CA VAL A 121 -5.62 7.82 17.77
C VAL A 121 -4.61 8.39 18.74
N PRO A 122 -4.98 8.55 20.04
CA PRO A 122 -3.99 8.96 21.05
C PRO A 122 -2.83 7.95 21.14
N ALA A 123 -1.63 8.46 21.42
CA ALA A 123 -0.42 7.64 21.48
C ALA A 123 -0.55 6.46 22.45
N LYS A 124 -1.25 6.65 23.56
CA LYS A 124 -1.49 5.59 24.55
C LYS A 124 -2.30 4.42 23.95
N GLN A 125 -3.31 4.75 23.16
CA GLN A 125 -4.14 3.74 22.48
C GLN A 125 -3.34 2.99 21.43
N ALA A 126 -2.50 3.71 20.67
CA ALA A 126 -1.63 3.09 19.67
C ALA A 126 -0.63 2.13 20.33
N LYS A 127 -0.04 2.54 21.45
CA LYS A 127 0.90 1.68 22.18
C LYS A 127 0.22 0.42 22.70
N ALA A 128 -1.00 0.52 23.20
CA ALA A 128 -1.76 -0.64 23.68
C ALA A 128 -2.00 -1.65 22.57
N LEU A 129 -2.38 -1.20 21.38
CA LEU A 129 -2.58 -2.08 20.23
C LEU A 129 -1.27 -2.70 19.78
N LEU A 130 -0.20 -1.91 19.71
CA LEU A 130 1.12 -2.40 19.34
C LEU A 130 1.57 -3.53 20.25
N ASP A 131 1.45 -3.33 21.56
CA ASP A 131 1.84 -4.34 22.55
C ASP A 131 1.00 -5.62 22.40
N GLU A 132 -0.31 -5.47 22.18
CA GLU A 132 -1.22 -6.61 21.97
C GLU A 132 -0.83 -7.42 20.75
N LEU A 133 -0.61 -6.76 19.61
CA LEU A 133 -0.28 -7.44 18.36
C LEU A 133 1.12 -8.07 18.39
N GLN A 134 2.07 -7.45 19.08
CA GLN A 134 3.42 -8.00 19.19
C GLN A 134 3.46 -9.29 19.97
N ARG A 135 2.60 -9.46 20.97
CA ARG A 135 2.59 -10.65 21.82
C ARG A 135 2.35 -11.95 21.05
N GLY A 136 1.53 -11.90 20.01
CA GLY A 136 1.22 -13.08 19.21
C GLY A 136 1.78 -13.02 17.80
N PHE A 137 2.65 -12.06 17.52
CA PHE A 137 3.12 -11.84 16.16
C PHE A 137 3.97 -13.01 15.65
N ARG A 138 3.67 -13.43 14.44
CA ARG A 138 4.50 -14.36 13.66
C ARG A 138 4.57 -13.84 12.23
N SER A 139 5.76 -13.96 11.63
CA SER A 139 5.96 -13.69 10.22
C SER A 139 4.99 -14.53 9.38
N ARG A 140 4.42 -13.93 8.33
CA ARG A 140 3.49 -14.65 7.46
C ARG A 140 3.59 -14.17 6.02
N ALA A 141 3.29 -15.08 5.10
CA ALA A 141 3.22 -14.73 3.69
C ALA A 141 2.07 -13.73 3.45
N LEU A 142 2.29 -12.83 2.49
CA LEU A 142 1.29 -11.86 2.04
C LEU A 142 1.09 -12.05 0.54
N GLY A 143 -0.13 -12.36 0.13
CA GLY A 143 -0.44 -12.52 -1.29
C GLY A 143 -0.60 -11.16 -1.96
N ILE A 144 0.14 -10.94 -3.03
CA ILE A 144 0.01 -9.75 -3.89
C ILE A 144 -0.53 -10.22 -5.22
N SER A 145 -1.73 -9.81 -5.57
CA SER A 145 -2.42 -10.29 -6.77
C SER A 145 -2.40 -9.31 -7.93
N GLY A 146 -2.07 -8.05 -7.69
CA GLY A 146 -2.07 -7.04 -8.74
C GLY A 146 -1.56 -5.70 -8.29
N LEU A 147 -1.64 -4.75 -9.22
CA LEU A 147 -1.34 -3.34 -8.97
C LEU A 147 -2.61 -2.53 -9.23
N LEU A 148 -2.87 -1.53 -8.41
CA LEU A 148 -4.06 -0.68 -8.53
C LEU A 148 -3.64 0.76 -8.80
N LEU A 149 -4.33 1.39 -9.73
CA LEU A 149 -4.17 2.81 -10.04
C LEU A 149 -5.39 3.56 -9.56
N HIS A 150 -5.16 4.57 -8.73
CA HIS A 150 -6.23 5.42 -8.20
C HIS A 150 -5.97 6.89 -8.49
N ARG A 151 -7.04 7.68 -8.41
CA ARG A 151 -6.97 9.13 -8.46
C ARG A 151 -7.52 9.70 -7.16
N TYR A 152 -6.78 10.63 -6.55
CA TYR A 152 -7.24 11.34 -5.37
C TYR A 152 -8.32 12.35 -5.76
N ARG A 153 -9.44 12.34 -5.04
CA ARG A 153 -10.60 13.18 -5.33
C ARG A 153 -11.00 14.09 -4.15
N GLY A 154 -10.04 14.36 -3.24
CA GLY A 154 -10.30 15.18 -2.06
C GLY A 154 -10.89 14.43 -0.87
N GLY A 155 -10.92 13.10 -0.93
CA GLY A 155 -11.42 12.23 0.13
C GLY A 155 -11.22 10.78 -0.28
N PRO A 156 -12.28 10.03 -0.56
CA PRO A 156 -12.15 8.67 -1.08
C PRO A 156 -11.42 8.66 -2.42
N TRP A 157 -10.68 7.59 -2.68
CA TRP A 157 -9.96 7.44 -3.94
C TRP A 157 -10.87 6.84 -5.00
N GLU A 158 -10.71 7.30 -6.25
CA GLU A 158 -11.34 6.67 -7.40
C GLU A 158 -10.37 5.66 -8.00
N THR A 159 -10.74 4.39 -8.04
CA THR A 159 -9.92 3.36 -8.69
C THR A 159 -10.12 3.44 -10.19
N LEU A 160 -9.04 3.74 -10.92
CA LEU A 160 -9.07 3.89 -12.36
C LEU A 160 -8.85 2.58 -13.09
N ALA A 161 -7.98 1.71 -12.55
CA ALA A 161 -7.62 0.47 -13.22
C ALA A 161 -7.00 -0.54 -12.25
N THR A 162 -7.14 -1.82 -12.61
CA THR A 162 -6.53 -2.95 -11.90
C THR A 162 -5.67 -3.72 -12.88
N TYR A 163 -4.43 -4.03 -12.48
CA TYR A 163 -3.47 -4.76 -13.29
C TYR A 163 -3.10 -6.04 -12.55
N LYS A 164 -3.71 -7.15 -12.95
CA LYS A 164 -3.44 -8.45 -12.32
C LYS A 164 -2.10 -9.00 -12.76
N PHE A 165 -1.32 -9.53 -11.82
CA PHE A 165 -0.13 -10.30 -12.16
C PHE A 165 -0.53 -11.59 -12.85
N ARG A 166 0.36 -12.13 -13.69
CA ARG A 166 0.10 -13.33 -14.48
C ARG A 166 0.84 -14.52 -13.91
N GLY A 167 0.29 -15.72 -14.19
CA GLY A 167 0.89 -16.96 -13.77
C GLY A 167 0.39 -17.42 -12.40
N PRO A 168 0.85 -18.59 -11.95
CA PRO A 168 0.44 -19.13 -10.66
C PRO A 168 0.94 -18.26 -9.53
N SER A 169 0.08 -18.03 -8.55
CA SER A 169 0.40 -17.28 -7.34
C SER A 169 1.12 -18.18 -6.34
#